data_ab085cebd72616a2a1e1d4e28fb92307
#
_entry.id   ab085cebd72616a2a1e1d4e28fb92307
#
_cell.length_a   1.000
_cell.length_b   1.000
_cell.length_c   1.000
_cell.angle_alpha   90.00
_cell.angle_beta   90.00
_cell.angle_gamma   90.00
#
_symmetry.space_group_name_H-M   'P 1'
#
loop_
_entity.id
_entity.type
_entity.pdbx_description
1 polymer ?
#
loop_
_entity_poly.entity_id
_entity_poly.type
_entity_poly.pdbx_seq_one_letter_code
_entity_poly.pdbx_strand_id
1 'polypeptide(L)'
;GVKLRSSGIKLPILILHPQIDDFDEILEYNLEPNIYSFRILERFLSKSKKHPFHLKFNTGLNRLGFKIDDVELLYNILGDGNNIKYLFSHLGASDDVKEKAFTMGQIKLFDTISKKMSDKFNKVFNKHLLNTSGILNYHNYQYDMVRTGIGLYGYGNDDEYNKKLKPVLTLNSVISQIHNVKKNESVGYNRGFIAEKNYKIGIIPIGHADGISRALGNGKIGFRINNQIAPTIGNICMDMLMVDITNIDCKEGDMVSIIDDKNQTAEEIGNISDTISYEILTALSSRMKRIIIEN
;
A
#
# COMPACT_ATOMS: atom_id res chain seq x y z
N GLY A 1 -14.39 -3.96 5.05
CA GLY A 1 -14.81 -5.04 5.97
C GLY A 1 -16.13 -5.65 5.53
N VAL A 2 -17.14 -4.84 5.33
CA VAL A 2 -18.49 -5.28 4.88
C VAL A 2 -18.41 -6.10 3.60
N LYS A 3 -17.71 -5.60 2.57
CA LYS A 3 -17.54 -6.32 1.30
C LYS A 3 -16.86 -7.69 1.48
N LEU A 4 -15.82 -7.78 2.31
CA LEU A 4 -15.17 -9.06 2.60
C LEU A 4 -16.13 -10.02 3.32
N ARG A 5 -16.84 -9.54 4.32
CA ARG A 5 -17.80 -10.33 5.08
C ARG A 5 -18.94 -10.84 4.18
N SER A 6 -19.50 -9.96 3.34
CA SER A 6 -20.54 -10.33 2.37
C SER A 6 -20.06 -11.30 1.29
N SER A 7 -18.76 -11.33 1.02
CA SER A 7 -18.13 -12.33 0.13
C SER A 7 -17.84 -13.68 0.82
N GLY A 8 -18.35 -13.92 2.05
CA GLY A 8 -18.27 -15.20 2.75
C GLY A 8 -17.03 -15.37 3.64
N ILE A 9 -16.20 -14.36 3.83
CA ILE A 9 -15.05 -14.43 4.75
C ILE A 9 -15.55 -14.51 6.19
N LYS A 10 -15.26 -15.62 6.88
CA LYS A 10 -15.67 -15.88 8.27
C LYS A 10 -14.58 -15.53 9.30
N LEU A 11 -13.33 -15.39 8.87
CA LEU A 11 -12.22 -15.02 9.75
C LEU A 11 -12.44 -13.63 10.37
N PRO A 12 -11.82 -13.33 11.53
CA PRO A 12 -11.81 -11.99 12.10
C PRO A 12 -11.33 -10.96 11.08
N ILE A 13 -12.01 -9.82 11.00
CA ILE A 13 -11.66 -8.72 10.08
C ILE A 13 -11.39 -7.47 10.92
N LEU A 14 -10.13 -7.08 11.01
CA LEU A 14 -9.69 -5.88 11.70
C LEU A 14 -9.88 -4.64 10.83
N ILE A 15 -10.61 -3.65 11.34
CA ILE A 15 -10.78 -2.33 10.72
C ILE A 15 -9.75 -1.37 11.32
N LEU A 16 -8.70 -1.06 10.57
CA LEU A 16 -7.55 -0.29 11.06
C LEU A 16 -7.85 1.19 11.35
N HIS A 17 -8.84 1.77 10.67
CA HIS A 17 -9.22 3.17 10.86
C HIS A 17 -10.74 3.35 10.73
N PRO A 18 -11.51 2.86 11.74
CA PRO A 18 -12.96 3.03 11.74
C PRO A 18 -13.34 4.51 11.86
N GLN A 19 -14.39 4.92 11.18
CA GLN A 19 -15.07 6.21 11.38
C GLN A 19 -16.21 6.04 12.38
N ILE A 20 -16.67 7.14 12.97
CA ILE A 20 -17.76 7.10 13.97
C ILE A 20 -19.05 6.55 13.35
N ASP A 21 -19.31 6.90 12.11
CA ASP A 21 -20.54 6.51 11.39
C ASP A 21 -20.54 5.03 10.96
N ASP A 22 -19.36 4.37 10.98
CA ASP A 22 -19.21 2.96 10.60
C ASP A 22 -19.60 1.99 11.73
N PHE A 23 -19.82 2.44 12.96
CA PHE A 23 -19.96 1.53 14.12
C PHE A 23 -21.18 0.63 14.05
N ASP A 24 -22.27 1.05 13.44
CA ASP A 24 -23.45 0.21 13.28
C ASP A 24 -23.15 -0.95 12.30
N GLU A 25 -22.49 -0.69 11.18
CA GLU A 25 -22.02 -1.72 10.25
C GLU A 25 -20.94 -2.62 10.86
N ILE A 26 -20.03 -2.07 11.66
CA ILE A 26 -19.00 -2.83 12.37
C ILE A 26 -19.65 -3.88 13.28
N LEU A 27 -20.70 -3.50 13.99
CA LEU A 27 -21.43 -4.43 14.87
C LEU A 27 -22.24 -5.43 14.06
N GLU A 28 -23.00 -4.99 13.06
CA GLU A 28 -23.84 -5.83 12.21
C GLU A 28 -23.03 -6.95 11.51
N TYR A 29 -21.86 -6.56 10.93
CA TYR A 29 -21.01 -7.49 10.20
C TYR A 29 -19.95 -8.18 11.03
N ASN A 30 -20.00 -8.03 12.36
CA ASN A 30 -19.06 -8.62 13.30
C ASN A 30 -17.59 -8.35 12.90
N LEU A 31 -17.27 -7.06 12.71
CA LEU A 31 -15.93 -6.58 12.38
C LEU A 31 -15.23 -6.11 13.67
N GLU A 32 -13.90 -6.18 13.73
CA GLU A 32 -13.13 -5.81 14.91
C GLU A 32 -12.51 -4.40 14.70
N PRO A 33 -13.02 -3.33 15.36
CA PRO A 33 -12.48 -2.00 15.16
C PRO A 33 -11.18 -1.79 15.91
N ASN A 34 -10.31 -0.97 15.32
CA ASN A 34 -9.18 -0.38 15.99
C ASN A 34 -9.60 0.90 16.72
N ILE A 35 -9.44 0.92 18.03
CA ILE A 35 -9.71 2.09 18.87
C ILE A 35 -8.39 2.82 19.17
N TYR A 36 -8.30 4.09 18.78
CA TYR A 36 -7.05 4.85 18.79
C TYR A 36 -7.13 6.21 19.49
N SER A 37 -8.32 6.61 19.98
CA SER A 37 -8.52 7.85 20.74
C SER A 37 -9.72 7.73 21.69
N PHE A 38 -9.79 8.58 22.71
CA PHE A 38 -10.92 8.61 23.66
C PHE A 38 -12.25 8.91 22.97
N ARG A 39 -12.28 9.84 22.02
CA ARG A 39 -13.50 10.16 21.24
C ARG A 39 -14.05 8.92 20.51
N ILE A 40 -13.18 8.15 19.87
CA ILE A 40 -13.57 6.91 19.18
C ILE A 40 -14.01 5.85 20.19
N LEU A 41 -13.29 5.71 21.32
CA LEU A 41 -13.63 4.80 22.39
C LEU A 41 -15.02 5.07 22.98
N GLU A 42 -15.30 6.30 23.38
CA GLU A 42 -16.57 6.70 23.97
C GLU A 42 -17.75 6.44 23.02
N ARG A 43 -17.59 6.83 21.74
CA ARG A 43 -18.63 6.57 20.72
C ARG A 43 -18.84 5.10 20.47
N PHE A 44 -17.79 4.30 20.43
CA PHE A 44 -17.91 2.85 20.28
C PHE A 44 -18.60 2.21 21.47
N LEU A 45 -18.20 2.56 22.70
CA LEU A 45 -18.81 2.03 23.93
C LEU A 45 -20.26 2.45 24.10
N SER A 46 -20.68 3.59 23.55
CA SER A 46 -22.09 4.00 23.50
C SER A 46 -22.96 3.09 22.64
N LYS A 47 -22.36 2.41 21.65
CA LYS A 47 -23.04 1.43 20.79
C LYS A 47 -22.95 0.01 21.33
N SER A 48 -21.79 -0.41 21.82
CA SER A 48 -21.61 -1.73 22.41
C SER A 48 -20.48 -1.76 23.45
N LYS A 49 -20.78 -2.33 24.62
CA LYS A 49 -19.79 -2.57 25.68
C LYS A 49 -19.19 -3.97 25.65
N LYS A 50 -19.71 -4.86 24.80
CA LYS A 50 -19.31 -6.28 24.77
C LYS A 50 -18.55 -6.68 23.49
N HIS A 51 -18.68 -5.89 22.42
CA HIS A 51 -18.07 -6.22 21.14
C HIS A 51 -16.53 -6.11 21.23
N PRO A 52 -15.77 -7.09 20.70
CA PRO A 52 -14.31 -7.07 20.76
C PRO A 52 -13.72 -5.97 19.89
N PHE A 53 -12.60 -5.39 20.37
CA PHE A 53 -11.85 -4.38 19.65
C PHE A 53 -10.35 -4.47 19.94
N HIS A 54 -9.54 -3.77 19.15
CA HIS A 54 -8.12 -3.63 19.36
C HIS A 54 -7.80 -2.22 19.88
N LEU A 55 -6.89 -2.11 20.85
CA LEU A 55 -6.37 -0.82 21.32
C LEU A 55 -5.05 -0.50 20.67
N LYS A 56 -4.98 0.66 20.05
CA LYS A 56 -3.77 1.15 19.40
C LYS A 56 -3.01 2.14 20.27
N PHE A 57 -1.71 1.88 20.43
CA PHE A 57 -0.78 2.78 21.11
C PHE A 57 0.18 3.46 20.13
N ASN A 58 0.49 4.72 20.41
CA ASN A 58 1.51 5.46 19.69
C ASN A 58 2.85 5.22 20.37
N THR A 59 3.79 4.65 19.63
CA THR A 59 5.14 4.35 20.11
C THR A 59 6.21 5.16 19.37
N GLY A 60 5.81 6.23 18.66
CA GLY A 60 6.76 7.12 17.99
C GLY A 60 6.44 7.44 16.54
N LEU A 61 5.56 6.69 15.86
CA LEU A 61 5.10 7.03 14.50
C LEU A 61 4.26 8.32 14.46
N ASN A 62 3.66 8.71 15.59
CA ASN A 62 2.87 9.93 15.75
C ASN A 62 1.71 10.12 14.76
N ARG A 63 1.10 9.00 14.36
CA ARG A 63 -0.03 9.00 13.43
C ARG A 63 -1.36 8.81 14.14
N LEU A 64 -1.50 7.73 14.92
CA LEU A 64 -2.69 7.38 15.70
C LEU A 64 -2.29 6.56 16.92
N GLY A 65 -3.05 6.64 18.00
CA GLY A 65 -2.93 5.76 19.17
C GLY A 65 -2.81 6.52 20.49
N PHE A 66 -3.18 5.82 21.56
CA PHE A 66 -3.03 6.27 22.94
C PHE A 66 -1.57 6.35 23.35
N LYS A 67 -1.28 7.16 24.36
CA LYS A 67 0.04 7.25 24.99
C LYS A 67 0.11 6.35 26.22
N ILE A 68 1.32 6.14 26.73
CA ILE A 68 1.53 5.37 27.97
C ILE A 68 0.83 6.00 29.19
N ASP A 69 0.70 7.32 29.21
CA ASP A 69 0.04 8.07 30.30
C ASP A 69 -1.49 7.90 30.28
N ASP A 70 -2.05 7.50 29.14
CA ASP A 70 -3.49 7.28 28.98
C ASP A 70 -3.99 5.97 29.64
N VAL A 71 -3.07 5.08 30.07
CA VAL A 71 -3.42 3.75 30.61
C VAL A 71 -4.34 3.85 31.83
N GLU A 72 -4.12 4.83 32.72
CA GLU A 72 -4.98 5.03 33.89
C GLU A 72 -6.40 5.39 33.50
N LEU A 73 -6.56 6.34 32.58
CA LEU A 73 -7.88 6.77 32.10
C LEU A 73 -8.57 5.65 31.31
N LEU A 74 -7.82 4.89 30.51
CA LEU A 74 -8.35 3.71 29.80
C LEU A 74 -8.91 2.67 30.79
N TYR A 75 -8.20 2.42 31.89
CA TYR A 75 -8.69 1.51 32.94
C TYR A 75 -9.98 2.01 33.57
N ASN A 76 -10.06 3.29 33.91
CA ASN A 76 -11.26 3.88 34.53
C ASN A 76 -12.49 3.79 33.59
N ILE A 77 -12.28 3.86 32.27
CA ILE A 77 -13.38 3.76 31.28
C ILE A 77 -13.75 2.31 30.99
N LEU A 78 -12.78 1.41 30.88
CA LEU A 78 -12.96 0.05 30.38
C LEU A 78 -13.15 -1.00 31.49
N GLY A 79 -12.88 -0.67 32.74
CA GLY A 79 -13.01 -1.57 33.87
C GLY A 79 -12.09 -2.81 33.74
N ASP A 80 -12.66 -3.99 33.61
CA ASP A 80 -11.92 -5.25 33.49
C ASP A 80 -11.25 -5.48 32.11
N GLY A 81 -11.58 -4.65 31.12
CA GLY A 81 -11.00 -4.74 29.77
C GLY A 81 -11.28 -6.05 29.03
N ASN A 82 -12.36 -6.77 29.37
CA ASN A 82 -12.65 -8.10 28.80
C ASN A 82 -12.92 -8.10 27.31
N ASN A 83 -13.31 -6.96 26.74
CA ASN A 83 -13.54 -6.78 25.31
C ASN A 83 -12.29 -6.30 24.52
N ILE A 84 -11.20 -5.99 25.20
CA ILE A 84 -9.92 -5.72 24.53
C ILE A 84 -9.34 -7.03 24.04
N LYS A 85 -9.29 -7.21 22.71
CA LYS A 85 -8.77 -8.43 22.08
C LYS A 85 -7.27 -8.38 21.89
N TYR A 86 -6.74 -7.25 21.43
CA TYR A 86 -5.31 -7.03 21.21
C TYR A 86 -4.90 -5.62 21.60
N LEU A 87 -3.66 -5.50 22.07
CA LEU A 87 -2.91 -4.24 22.08
C LEU A 87 -2.03 -4.20 20.83
N PHE A 88 -1.91 -3.04 20.19
CA PHE A 88 -1.03 -2.94 19.06
C PHE A 88 -0.42 -1.56 18.82
N SER A 89 0.66 -1.54 18.06
CA SER A 89 1.27 -0.33 17.53
C SER A 89 1.74 -0.56 16.09
N HIS A 90 2.54 0.36 15.56
CA HIS A 90 3.09 0.29 14.21
C HIS A 90 4.49 0.90 14.18
N LEU A 91 5.44 0.15 13.60
CA LEU A 91 6.80 0.61 13.43
C LEU A 91 6.90 1.65 12.32
N GLY A 92 7.70 2.69 12.55
CA GLY A 92 7.82 3.82 11.63
C GLY A 92 8.99 3.72 10.64
N ALA A 93 10.02 2.91 10.97
CA ALA A 93 11.25 2.81 10.19
C ALA A 93 11.86 1.40 10.24
N SER A 94 11.01 0.37 10.19
CA SER A 94 11.46 -1.03 10.28
C SER A 94 12.17 -1.55 9.03
N ASP A 95 12.12 -0.81 7.94
CA ASP A 95 12.78 -1.03 6.66
C ASP A 95 14.16 -0.37 6.58
N ASP A 96 14.43 0.65 7.39
CA ASP A 96 15.71 1.35 7.38
C ASP A 96 16.64 0.85 8.50
N VAL A 97 17.73 0.21 8.10
CA VAL A 97 18.76 -0.29 9.05
C VAL A 97 19.43 0.85 9.83
N LYS A 98 19.53 2.05 9.27
CA LYS A 98 20.12 3.23 9.93
C LYS A 98 19.25 3.69 11.11
N GLU A 99 17.94 3.46 11.04
CA GLU A 99 16.95 3.80 12.06
C GLU A 99 16.71 2.66 13.07
N LYS A 100 17.61 1.69 13.16
CA LYS A 100 17.50 0.55 14.08
C LYS A 100 17.31 0.98 15.53
N ALA A 101 18.04 2.01 15.98
CA ALA A 101 17.94 2.51 17.35
C ALA A 101 16.52 3.06 17.64
N PHE A 102 15.93 3.80 16.71
CA PHE A 102 14.57 4.31 16.79
C PHE A 102 13.56 3.16 16.82
N THR A 103 13.69 2.20 15.93
CA THR A 103 12.79 1.04 15.84
C THR A 103 12.84 0.21 17.13
N MET A 104 14.03 -0.04 17.69
CA MET A 104 14.18 -0.72 18.98
C MET A 104 13.59 0.09 20.14
N GLY A 105 13.68 1.42 20.09
CA GLY A 105 13.01 2.32 21.04
C GLY A 105 11.48 2.16 20.99
N GLN A 106 10.89 2.08 19.80
CA GLN A 106 9.46 1.83 19.61
C GLN A 106 9.02 0.47 20.19
N ILE A 107 9.80 -0.58 19.95
CA ILE A 107 9.54 -1.93 20.48
C ILE A 107 9.58 -1.90 22.02
N LYS A 108 10.64 -1.34 22.60
CA LYS A 108 10.78 -1.22 24.06
C LYS A 108 9.65 -0.42 24.71
N LEU A 109 9.23 0.68 24.07
CA LEU A 109 8.09 1.46 24.55
C LEU A 109 6.79 0.65 24.48
N PHE A 110 6.58 -0.13 23.41
CA PHE A 110 5.41 -1.00 23.27
C PHE A 110 5.37 -2.09 24.35
N ASP A 111 6.51 -2.70 24.69
CA ASP A 111 6.62 -3.66 25.79
C ASP A 111 6.31 -3.01 27.14
N THR A 112 6.82 -1.80 27.37
CA THR A 112 6.54 -1.03 28.59
C THR A 112 5.06 -0.71 28.73
N ILE A 113 4.41 -0.26 27.64
CA ILE A 113 2.96 0.00 27.59
C ILE A 113 2.19 -1.30 27.86
N SER A 114 2.54 -2.39 27.18
CA SER A 114 1.88 -3.68 27.33
C SER A 114 1.97 -4.20 28.75
N LYS A 115 3.14 -4.06 29.39
CA LYS A 115 3.32 -4.41 30.79
C LYS A 115 2.44 -3.56 31.70
N LYS A 116 2.46 -2.22 31.54
CA LYS A 116 1.63 -1.29 32.32
C LYS A 116 0.13 -1.60 32.19
N MET A 117 -0.32 -1.93 30.97
CA MET A 117 -1.70 -2.39 30.71
C MET A 117 -1.99 -3.69 31.47
N SER A 118 -1.11 -4.68 31.35
CA SER A 118 -1.29 -5.98 32.01
C SER A 118 -1.32 -5.87 33.54
N ASP A 119 -0.41 -5.09 34.12
CA ASP A 119 -0.35 -4.84 35.56
C ASP A 119 -1.62 -4.10 36.05
N LYS A 120 -2.10 -3.10 35.30
CA LYS A 120 -3.28 -2.31 35.68
C LYS A 120 -4.58 -3.08 35.57
N PHE A 121 -4.74 -3.86 34.51
CA PHE A 121 -5.96 -4.65 34.28
C PHE A 121 -5.92 -6.04 34.92
N ASN A 122 -4.82 -6.40 35.55
CA ASN A 122 -4.56 -7.74 36.07
C ASN A 122 -4.86 -8.85 35.05
N LYS A 123 -4.38 -8.64 33.80
CA LYS A 123 -4.71 -9.47 32.64
C LYS A 123 -3.56 -9.45 31.62
N VAL A 124 -3.28 -10.60 31.01
CA VAL A 124 -2.39 -10.69 29.85
C VAL A 124 -3.16 -10.38 28.57
N PHE A 125 -2.65 -9.46 27.76
CA PHE A 125 -3.24 -9.09 26.49
C PHE A 125 -2.44 -9.67 25.33
N ASN A 126 -3.13 -10.17 24.32
CA ASN A 126 -2.51 -10.46 23.03
C ASN A 126 -1.99 -9.18 22.38
N LYS A 127 -0.92 -9.30 21.59
CA LYS A 127 -0.19 -8.16 21.02
C LYS A 127 0.12 -8.35 19.56
N HIS A 128 0.16 -7.24 18.80
CA HIS A 128 0.73 -7.23 17.46
C HIS A 128 1.40 -5.89 17.14
N LEU A 129 2.56 -5.95 16.49
CA LEU A 129 3.37 -4.78 16.18
C LEU A 129 3.87 -4.78 14.74
N LEU A 130 4.44 -5.90 14.27
CA LEU A 130 5.23 -5.97 13.06
C LEU A 130 4.37 -5.82 11.79
N ASN A 131 4.81 -4.93 10.90
CA ASN A 131 4.45 -4.85 9.48
C ASN A 131 5.39 -5.77 8.65
N THR A 132 5.31 -5.75 7.32
CA THR A 132 6.15 -6.59 6.45
C THR A 132 7.64 -6.45 6.77
N SER A 133 8.19 -5.24 6.78
CA SER A 133 9.61 -5.01 7.07
C SER A 133 9.98 -5.40 8.49
N GLY A 134 9.07 -5.19 9.45
CA GLY A 134 9.23 -5.65 10.83
C GLY A 134 9.31 -7.17 10.93
N ILE A 135 8.51 -7.92 10.16
CA ILE A 135 8.57 -9.39 10.11
C ILE A 135 9.94 -9.85 9.60
N LEU A 136 10.45 -9.20 8.57
CA LEU A 136 11.72 -9.56 7.95
C LEU A 136 12.93 -9.22 8.84
N ASN A 137 12.95 -8.03 9.45
CA ASN A 137 14.12 -7.47 10.13
C ASN A 137 14.11 -7.65 11.66
N TYR A 138 12.93 -7.87 12.26
CA TYR A 138 12.74 -7.90 13.72
C TYR A 138 11.91 -9.10 14.16
N HIS A 139 12.08 -10.27 13.53
CA HIS A 139 11.29 -11.48 13.73
C HIS A 139 11.16 -11.95 15.19
N ASN A 140 12.12 -11.61 16.07
CA ASN A 140 12.06 -11.93 17.51
C ASN A 140 10.92 -11.21 18.26
N TYR A 141 10.25 -10.22 17.64
CA TYR A 141 9.19 -9.42 18.22
C TYR A 141 7.82 -9.64 17.55
N GLN A 142 7.56 -10.88 17.07
CA GLN A 142 6.32 -11.25 16.38
C GLN A 142 5.07 -11.15 17.27
N TYR A 143 5.26 -11.32 18.58
CA TYR A 143 4.18 -11.43 19.56
C TYR A 143 3.13 -12.48 19.13
N ASP A 144 1.82 -12.17 19.31
CA ASP A 144 0.74 -13.12 19.02
C ASP A 144 0.22 -13.03 17.58
N MET A 145 0.52 -11.94 16.87
CA MET A 145 0.10 -11.74 15.48
C MET A 145 1.04 -10.77 14.77
N VAL A 146 1.23 -10.99 13.46
CA VAL A 146 1.94 -10.08 12.56
C VAL A 146 1.01 -9.58 11.45
N ARG A 147 1.37 -8.48 10.80
CA ARG A 147 0.58 -7.87 9.72
C ARG A 147 1.42 -7.71 8.48
N THR A 148 1.41 -8.72 7.61
CA THR A 148 2.01 -8.57 6.29
C THR A 148 1.08 -7.79 5.37
N GLY A 149 1.62 -6.82 4.67
CA GLY A 149 0.90 -6.01 3.67
C GLY A 149 1.58 -6.17 2.32
N ILE A 150 2.58 -5.33 2.06
CA ILE A 150 3.31 -5.30 0.79
C ILE A 150 4.01 -6.63 0.48
N GLY A 151 4.39 -7.39 1.50
CA GLY A 151 4.97 -8.73 1.33
C GLY A 151 4.05 -9.71 0.60
N LEU A 152 2.73 -9.55 0.69
CA LEU A 152 1.77 -10.33 -0.08
C LEU A 152 1.77 -9.97 -1.56
N TYR A 153 2.27 -8.79 -1.91
CA TYR A 153 2.43 -8.35 -3.30
C TYR A 153 3.81 -8.65 -3.86
N GLY A 154 4.69 -9.27 -3.04
CA GLY A 154 6.01 -9.70 -3.47
C GLY A 154 7.12 -8.67 -3.29
N TYR A 155 6.96 -7.71 -2.37
CA TYR A 155 7.96 -6.68 -2.07
C TYR A 155 8.33 -6.67 -0.58
N GLY A 156 9.64 -6.60 -0.29
CA GLY A 156 10.19 -6.61 1.07
C GLY A 156 10.72 -5.25 1.54
N ASN A 157 10.71 -4.20 0.68
CA ASN A 157 11.33 -2.90 0.89
C ASN A 157 12.85 -2.97 1.13
N ASP A 158 13.49 -4.01 0.60
CA ASP A 158 14.92 -4.25 0.69
C ASP A 158 15.34 -5.19 -0.44
N ASP A 159 16.46 -4.90 -1.10
CA ASP A 159 16.94 -5.64 -2.27
C ASP A 159 17.21 -7.12 -1.97
N GLU A 160 17.66 -7.46 -0.74
CA GLU A 160 17.93 -8.83 -0.37
C GLU A 160 16.64 -9.64 -0.22
N TYR A 161 15.61 -9.04 0.38
CA TYR A 161 14.31 -9.70 0.53
C TYR A 161 13.51 -9.72 -0.76
N ASN A 162 13.60 -8.67 -1.60
CA ASN A 162 12.94 -8.63 -2.90
C ASN A 162 13.40 -9.77 -3.80
N LYS A 163 14.66 -10.19 -3.72
CA LYS A 163 15.17 -11.37 -4.46
C LYS A 163 14.53 -12.69 -4.03
N LYS A 164 13.97 -12.77 -2.83
CA LYS A 164 13.33 -13.97 -2.26
C LYS A 164 11.81 -13.96 -2.43
N LEU A 165 11.23 -12.83 -2.77
CA LEU A 165 9.81 -12.64 -2.96
C LEU A 165 9.49 -12.59 -4.47
N LYS A 166 8.26 -12.95 -4.83
CA LYS A 166 7.78 -12.87 -6.22
C LYS A 166 6.71 -11.80 -6.32
N PRO A 167 6.90 -10.74 -7.13
CA PRO A 167 5.82 -9.84 -7.49
C PRO A 167 4.64 -10.62 -8.08
N VAL A 168 3.43 -10.35 -7.56
CA VAL A 168 2.22 -11.09 -7.96
C VAL A 168 1.34 -10.32 -8.93
N LEU A 169 1.78 -9.11 -9.34
CA LEU A 169 1.02 -8.25 -10.22
C LEU A 169 1.81 -7.93 -11.47
N THR A 170 1.16 -8.12 -12.62
CA THR A 170 1.61 -7.58 -13.91
C THR A 170 0.54 -6.64 -14.46
N LEU A 171 0.94 -5.59 -15.15
CA LEU A 171 0.05 -4.65 -15.81
C LEU A 171 0.40 -4.58 -17.29
N ASN A 172 -0.56 -4.94 -18.13
CA ASN A 172 -0.42 -4.90 -19.56
C ASN A 172 -1.45 -3.98 -20.19
N SER A 173 -1.09 -3.39 -21.34
CA SER A 173 -1.95 -2.63 -22.20
C SER A 173 -1.70 -3.03 -23.66
N VAL A 174 -2.21 -2.26 -24.61
CA VAL A 174 -2.00 -2.50 -26.04
C VAL A 174 -1.66 -1.19 -26.77
N ILE A 175 -1.12 -1.29 -27.97
CA ILE A 175 -1.03 -0.14 -28.86
C ILE A 175 -2.41 0.08 -29.46
N SER A 176 -3.09 1.19 -29.14
CA SER A 176 -4.41 1.53 -29.68
C SER A 176 -4.35 2.20 -31.04
N GLN A 177 -3.30 2.97 -31.31
CA GLN A 177 -3.08 3.68 -32.57
C GLN A 177 -1.61 3.95 -32.80
N ILE A 178 -1.22 4.06 -34.08
CA ILE A 178 0.14 4.45 -34.48
C ILE A 178 0.07 5.70 -35.34
N HIS A 179 0.92 6.69 -35.03
CA HIS A 179 1.08 7.92 -35.80
C HIS A 179 2.50 8.09 -36.32
N ASN A 180 2.62 8.62 -37.53
CA ASN A 180 3.88 9.16 -38.05
C ASN A 180 3.91 10.66 -37.78
N VAL A 181 4.86 11.09 -36.97
CA VAL A 181 5.05 12.49 -36.59
C VAL A 181 6.27 13.02 -37.34
N LYS A 182 6.06 14.08 -38.10
CA LYS A 182 7.13 14.71 -38.88
C LYS A 182 7.98 15.66 -38.05
N LYS A 183 9.19 15.94 -38.51
CA LYS A 183 10.04 16.95 -37.90
C LYS A 183 9.29 18.29 -37.72
N ASN A 184 9.44 18.92 -36.55
CA ASN A 184 8.78 20.15 -36.07
C ASN A 184 7.30 19.99 -35.67
N GLU A 185 6.67 18.82 -35.82
CA GLU A 185 5.38 18.53 -35.22
C GLU A 185 5.54 18.27 -33.72
N SER A 186 4.47 18.41 -32.96
CA SER A 186 4.47 18.22 -31.51
C SER A 186 3.63 17.04 -31.06
N VAL A 187 4.01 16.47 -29.90
CA VAL A 187 3.29 15.35 -29.27
C VAL A 187 2.81 15.75 -27.88
N GLY A 188 1.54 15.46 -27.59
CA GLY A 188 0.92 15.61 -26.28
C GLY A 188 0.59 17.05 -25.89
N TYR A 189 -0.03 17.17 -24.71
CA TYR A 189 -0.47 18.44 -24.15
C TYR A 189 0.69 19.43 -23.98
N ASN A 190 0.38 20.71 -24.19
CA ASN A 190 1.32 21.81 -24.07
C ASN A 190 2.53 21.66 -25.00
N ARG A 191 2.38 20.93 -26.09
CA ARG A 191 3.48 20.60 -27.00
C ARG A 191 4.69 20.06 -26.25
N GLY A 192 4.43 19.17 -25.29
CA GLY A 192 5.44 18.68 -24.34
C GLY A 192 6.64 17.99 -24.97
N PHE A 193 6.51 17.59 -26.24
CA PHE A 193 7.60 17.14 -27.08
C PHE A 193 7.47 17.76 -28.45
N ILE A 194 8.60 18.24 -29.02
CA ILE A 194 8.70 18.73 -30.40
C ILE A 194 9.66 17.81 -31.15
N ALA A 195 9.19 17.26 -32.26
CA ALA A 195 9.94 16.28 -33.03
C ALA A 195 11.15 16.93 -33.76
N GLU A 196 12.36 16.49 -33.44
CA GLU A 196 13.61 16.94 -34.10
C GLU A 196 13.87 16.21 -35.42
N LYS A 197 13.24 15.05 -35.60
CA LYS A 197 13.27 14.20 -36.80
C LYS A 197 11.88 13.58 -37.02
N ASN A 198 11.75 12.69 -37.99
CA ASN A 198 10.52 11.92 -38.12
C ASN A 198 10.49 10.80 -37.06
N TYR A 199 9.34 10.66 -36.38
CA TYR A 199 9.08 9.63 -35.37
C TYR A 199 7.87 8.79 -35.76
N LYS A 200 7.88 7.51 -35.36
CA LYS A 200 6.70 6.67 -35.28
C LYS A 200 6.32 6.52 -33.81
N ILE A 201 5.12 6.92 -33.44
CA ILE A 201 4.65 6.90 -32.06
C ILE A 201 3.49 5.94 -31.87
N GLY A 202 3.49 5.20 -30.75
CA GLY A 202 2.39 4.34 -30.32
C GLY A 202 1.59 5.02 -29.22
N ILE A 203 0.25 4.98 -29.35
CA ILE A 203 -0.68 5.46 -28.33
C ILE A 203 -1.09 4.28 -27.46
N ILE A 204 -0.91 4.39 -26.15
CA ILE A 204 -1.25 3.37 -25.17
C ILE A 204 -2.42 3.88 -24.34
N PRO A 205 -3.58 3.17 -24.27
CA PRO A 205 -4.79 3.62 -23.56
C PRO A 205 -4.68 3.37 -22.05
N ILE A 206 -3.71 4.01 -21.42
CA ILE A 206 -3.48 4.06 -19.98
C ILE A 206 -2.82 5.38 -19.63
N GLY A 207 -3.23 6.01 -18.53
CA GLY A 207 -2.74 7.31 -18.14
C GLY A 207 -2.75 7.56 -16.63
N HIS A 208 -2.70 8.83 -16.23
CA HIS A 208 -2.59 9.14 -14.80
C HIS A 208 -3.87 8.85 -14.00
N ALA A 209 -5.04 8.78 -14.63
CA ALA A 209 -6.27 8.30 -13.98
C ALA A 209 -6.25 6.78 -13.72
N ASP A 210 -5.30 6.08 -14.33
CA ASP A 210 -5.07 4.63 -14.12
C ASP A 210 -3.95 4.33 -13.13
N GLY A 211 -3.27 5.39 -12.63
CA GLY A 211 -2.16 5.25 -11.70
C GLY A 211 -0.78 5.35 -12.35
N ILE A 212 -0.68 5.72 -13.63
CA ILE A 212 0.61 5.97 -14.27
C ILE A 212 1.01 7.42 -14.06
N SER A 213 1.91 7.67 -13.13
CA SER A 213 2.31 9.03 -12.76
C SER A 213 2.72 9.88 -13.97
N ARG A 214 2.24 11.13 -14.00
CA ARG A 214 2.64 12.09 -15.02
C ARG A 214 4.14 12.39 -15.01
N ALA A 215 4.80 12.19 -13.87
CA ALA A 215 6.25 12.33 -13.72
C ALA A 215 7.05 11.35 -14.61
N LEU A 216 6.43 10.28 -15.09
CA LEU A 216 7.04 9.27 -15.97
C LEU A 216 7.04 9.63 -17.46
N GLY A 217 6.51 10.80 -17.84
CA GLY A 217 6.52 11.28 -19.23
C GLY A 217 7.89 11.74 -19.70
N ASN A 218 7.94 12.16 -20.98
CA ASN A 218 9.11 12.81 -21.61
C ASN A 218 10.41 11.98 -21.52
N GLY A 219 10.31 10.67 -21.78
CA GLY A 219 11.47 9.78 -21.84
C GLY A 219 12.00 9.29 -20.50
N LYS A 220 11.36 9.64 -19.38
CA LYS A 220 11.80 9.20 -18.04
C LYS A 220 11.63 7.71 -17.81
N ILE A 221 10.67 7.08 -18.48
CA ILE A 221 10.48 5.63 -18.48
C ILE A 221 10.23 5.14 -19.91
N GLY A 222 10.48 3.87 -20.16
CA GLY A 222 10.04 3.19 -21.36
C GLY A 222 9.23 1.94 -21.00
N PHE A 223 8.30 1.57 -21.87
CA PHE A 223 7.51 0.35 -21.71
C PHE A 223 7.92 -0.69 -22.73
N ARG A 224 7.73 -1.96 -22.39
CA ARG A 224 8.23 -3.06 -23.22
C ARG A 224 7.20 -3.46 -24.29
N ILE A 225 7.63 -3.43 -25.55
CA ILE A 225 6.88 -3.88 -26.73
C ILE A 225 7.79 -4.84 -27.50
N ASN A 226 7.34 -6.06 -27.75
CA ASN A 226 8.11 -7.07 -28.49
C ASN A 226 9.56 -7.21 -27.99
N ASN A 227 9.75 -7.26 -26.65
CA ASN A 227 11.05 -7.31 -25.96
C ASN A 227 11.96 -6.08 -26.15
N GLN A 228 11.48 -5.01 -26.74
CA GLN A 228 12.20 -3.74 -26.89
C GLN A 228 11.60 -2.65 -25.99
N ILE A 229 12.40 -1.70 -25.54
CA ILE A 229 11.95 -0.60 -24.69
C ILE A 229 11.53 0.57 -25.58
N ALA A 230 10.26 0.96 -25.45
CA ALA A 230 9.66 2.12 -26.10
C ALA A 230 9.58 3.27 -25.08
N PRO A 231 10.47 4.30 -25.12
CA PRO A 231 10.46 5.39 -24.16
C PRO A 231 9.19 6.24 -24.31
N THR A 232 8.71 6.79 -23.19
CA THR A 232 7.59 7.74 -23.19
C THR A 232 7.96 9.00 -23.94
N ILE A 233 7.02 9.56 -24.70
CA ILE A 233 7.21 10.77 -25.48
C ILE A 233 6.08 11.76 -25.18
N GLY A 234 6.42 13.01 -24.89
CA GLY A 234 5.44 14.00 -24.43
C GLY A 234 4.90 13.73 -23.02
N ASN A 235 3.93 14.51 -22.61
CA ASN A 235 3.30 14.39 -21.29
C ASN A 235 2.31 13.23 -21.25
N ILE A 236 2.30 12.46 -20.16
CA ILE A 236 1.25 11.47 -19.91
C ILE A 236 -0.08 12.19 -19.71
N CYS A 237 -1.10 11.74 -20.44
CA CYS A 237 -2.46 12.26 -20.39
C CYS A 237 -3.29 11.57 -19.29
N MET A 238 -4.57 11.94 -19.20
CA MET A 238 -5.49 11.39 -18.20
C MET A 238 -5.64 9.87 -18.35
N ASP A 239 -5.88 9.41 -19.55
CA ASP A 239 -6.24 8.03 -19.90
C ASP A 239 -5.39 7.44 -21.04
N MET A 240 -4.38 8.16 -21.49
CA MET A 240 -3.47 7.75 -22.57
C MET A 240 -2.06 8.23 -22.31
N LEU A 241 -1.09 7.51 -22.86
CA LEU A 241 0.29 7.93 -22.97
C LEU A 241 0.82 7.59 -24.37
N MET A 242 1.92 8.23 -24.74
CA MET A 242 2.59 8.04 -26.02
C MET A 242 4.00 7.50 -25.79
N VAL A 243 4.43 6.61 -26.70
CA VAL A 243 5.77 6.02 -26.68
C VAL A 243 6.42 6.13 -28.06
N ASP A 244 7.74 6.31 -28.09
CA ASP A 244 8.52 6.25 -29.31
C ASP A 244 8.72 4.78 -29.75
N ILE A 245 8.16 4.45 -30.89
CA ILE A 245 8.28 3.12 -31.53
C ILE A 245 9.00 3.21 -32.89
N THR A 246 9.77 4.26 -33.14
CA THR A 246 10.41 4.53 -34.42
C THR A 246 11.23 3.33 -34.92
N ASN A 247 11.94 2.66 -34.01
CA ASN A 247 12.82 1.53 -34.34
C ASN A 247 12.25 0.19 -33.85
N ILE A 248 10.97 0.12 -33.49
CA ILE A 248 10.31 -1.08 -32.99
C ILE A 248 9.36 -1.60 -34.06
N ASP A 249 9.56 -2.84 -34.48
CA ASP A 249 8.62 -3.52 -35.36
C ASP A 249 7.38 -3.95 -34.55
N CYS A 250 6.32 -3.19 -34.73
CA CYS A 250 5.05 -3.41 -34.02
C CYS A 250 3.86 -2.82 -34.78
N LYS A 251 2.66 -3.26 -34.42
CA LYS A 251 1.38 -2.87 -34.99
C LYS A 251 0.33 -2.57 -33.92
N GLU A 252 -0.74 -1.94 -34.31
CA GLU A 252 -1.92 -1.73 -33.47
C GLU A 252 -2.45 -3.08 -32.98
N GLY A 253 -2.79 -3.15 -31.69
CA GLY A 253 -3.17 -4.37 -30.99
C GLY A 253 -2.02 -5.14 -30.32
N ASP A 254 -0.77 -4.84 -30.64
CA ASP A 254 0.37 -5.48 -29.96
C ASP A 254 0.42 -5.11 -28.48
N MET A 255 0.79 -6.10 -27.65
CA MET A 255 0.83 -5.96 -26.18
C MET A 255 1.97 -5.06 -25.73
N VAL A 256 1.67 -4.24 -24.76
CA VAL A 256 2.63 -3.36 -24.07
C VAL A 256 2.68 -3.76 -22.60
N SER A 257 3.83 -4.19 -22.12
CA SER A 257 4.08 -4.48 -20.72
C SER A 257 4.42 -3.18 -19.97
N ILE A 258 3.61 -2.85 -18.99
CA ILE A 258 3.73 -1.64 -18.16
C ILE A 258 4.42 -1.98 -16.83
N ILE A 259 3.92 -3.01 -16.12
CA ILE A 259 4.53 -3.56 -14.92
C ILE A 259 4.72 -5.05 -15.17
N ASP A 260 5.91 -5.55 -14.95
CA ASP A 260 6.21 -6.97 -14.99
C ASP A 260 6.93 -7.45 -13.71
N ASP A 261 7.15 -8.75 -13.61
CA ASP A 261 7.72 -9.37 -12.42
C ASP A 261 9.27 -9.47 -12.44
N LYS A 262 9.92 -8.97 -13.49
CA LYS A 262 11.36 -9.18 -13.73
C LYS A 262 12.14 -7.92 -14.12
N ASN A 263 11.62 -7.15 -15.06
CA ASN A 263 12.38 -6.10 -15.72
C ASN A 263 11.85 -4.70 -15.46
N GLN A 264 10.60 -4.57 -14.98
CA GLN A 264 9.95 -3.30 -14.69
C GLN A 264 8.91 -3.50 -13.60
N THR A 265 9.40 -3.77 -12.40
CA THR A 265 8.57 -3.98 -11.22
C THR A 265 7.95 -2.68 -10.72
N ALA A 266 6.95 -2.76 -9.84
CA ALA A 266 6.38 -1.58 -9.21
C ALA A 266 7.43 -0.81 -8.36
N GLU A 267 8.46 -1.48 -7.87
CA GLU A 267 9.56 -0.85 -7.14
C GLU A 267 10.45 -0.04 -8.07
N GLU A 268 10.84 -0.58 -9.24
CA GLU A 268 11.63 0.15 -10.23
C GLU A 268 10.89 1.38 -10.76
N ILE A 269 9.57 1.26 -11.02
CA ILE A 269 8.73 2.41 -11.40
C ILE A 269 8.67 3.42 -10.26
N GLY A 270 8.54 2.97 -9.02
CA GLY A 270 8.57 3.81 -7.83
C GLY A 270 9.87 4.61 -7.73
N ASN A 271 11.01 3.94 -7.87
CA ASN A 271 12.33 4.58 -7.84
C ASN A 271 12.49 5.66 -8.94
N ILE A 272 11.99 5.40 -10.16
CA ILE A 272 12.01 6.38 -11.26
C ILE A 272 11.12 7.60 -10.95
N SER A 273 10.04 7.38 -10.20
CA SER A 273 9.05 8.42 -9.83
C SER A 273 9.36 9.11 -8.50
N ASP A 274 10.47 8.77 -7.84
CA ASP A 274 10.83 9.24 -6.49
C ASP A 274 9.75 8.86 -5.44
N THR A 275 9.27 7.61 -5.49
CA THR A 275 8.29 7.06 -4.58
C THR A 275 8.53 5.55 -4.32
N ILE A 276 7.60 4.89 -3.68
CA ILE A 276 7.71 3.49 -3.25
C ILE A 276 6.71 2.59 -3.98
N SER A 277 7.00 1.28 -4.01
CA SER A 277 6.11 0.26 -4.63
C SER A 277 4.67 0.29 -4.11
N TYR A 278 4.45 0.67 -2.85
CA TYR A 278 3.12 0.83 -2.26
C TYR A 278 2.26 1.85 -3.03
N GLU A 279 2.83 3.02 -3.33
CA GLU A 279 2.10 4.07 -4.05
C GLU A 279 1.76 3.62 -5.47
N ILE A 280 2.72 3.02 -6.18
CA ILE A 280 2.47 2.47 -7.52
C ILE A 280 1.33 1.47 -7.51
N LEU A 281 1.35 0.48 -6.59
CA LEU A 281 0.33 -0.57 -6.53
C LEU A 281 -1.04 -0.04 -6.09
N THR A 282 -1.08 0.88 -5.13
CA THR A 282 -2.35 1.44 -4.62
C THR A 282 -2.97 2.48 -5.53
N ALA A 283 -2.18 3.13 -6.39
CA ALA A 283 -2.66 4.07 -7.40
C ALA A 283 -3.39 3.38 -8.56
N LEU A 284 -3.18 2.07 -8.77
CA LEU A 284 -3.80 1.35 -9.87
C LEU A 284 -5.33 1.37 -9.78
N SER A 285 -5.97 2.01 -10.75
CA SER A 285 -7.41 2.27 -10.79
C SER A 285 -8.24 0.98 -10.77
N SER A 286 -9.39 1.03 -10.10
CA SER A 286 -10.37 -0.06 -10.08
C SER A 286 -11.08 -0.27 -11.43
N ARG A 287 -10.99 0.67 -12.37
CA ARG A 287 -11.57 0.54 -13.73
C ARG A 287 -10.82 -0.46 -14.60
N MET A 288 -9.57 -0.76 -14.28
CA MET A 288 -8.79 -1.78 -14.98
C MET A 288 -9.28 -3.18 -14.64
N LYS A 289 -9.45 -4.01 -15.67
CA LYS A 289 -9.85 -5.41 -15.47
C LYS A 289 -8.73 -6.17 -14.73
N ARG A 290 -9.10 -6.80 -13.63
CA ARG A 290 -8.22 -7.70 -12.89
C ARG A 290 -8.52 -9.15 -13.27
N ILE A 291 -7.50 -9.86 -13.69
CA ILE A 291 -7.56 -11.28 -14.06
C ILE A 291 -6.68 -12.03 -13.07
N ILE A 292 -7.26 -13.00 -12.36
CA ILE A 292 -6.52 -13.90 -11.49
C ILE A 292 -5.99 -15.02 -12.36
N ILE A 293 -4.68 -15.25 -12.31
CA ILE A 293 -4.00 -16.33 -13.00
C ILE A 293 -3.61 -17.34 -11.92
N GLU A 294 -4.15 -18.55 -12.02
CA GLU A 294 -3.74 -19.69 -11.20
C GLU A 294 -2.58 -20.40 -11.91
N ASN A 295 -1.43 -20.53 -11.24
CA ASN A 295 -0.25 -21.25 -11.74
C ASN A 295 -0.25 -22.69 -11.26
#